data_eead1c87cf69e388d6fe70c02c4fa201
#
_entry.id   eead1c87cf69e388d6fe70c02c4fa201
#
_cell.length_a   1.000
_cell.length_b   1.000
_cell.length_c   1.000
_cell.angle_alpha   90.00
_cell.angle_beta   90.00
_cell.angle_gamma   90.00
#
_symmetry.space_group_name_H-M   'P 1'
#
loop_
_entity.id
_entity.type
_entity.pdbx_description
1 polymer ?
#
loop_
_entity_poly.entity_id
_entity_poly.type
_entity_poly.pdbx_seq_one_letter_code
_entity_poly.pdbx_strand_id
1 'polypeptide(L)'
;MPKQIPVYLFVGQLESGKTKFIQETMEDPNFDSGDKTLLLVCEEGEIEYDPSKFAFGGVHVAQIEDKSELTAENLTALEKKSGCGRVIIEYNGMWLIQELYDALPDNWLVYQSLATADGTTIKTYAGDSAMRSLLLDKIARSELIVFNRAEAVNNDAARQELHKLVRQASRKCDIAYEFKDGLSLIHISEP
;
A
#
# COMPACT_ATOMS: atom_id res chain seq x y z
N MET A 1 -25.73 8.43 12.06
CA MET A 1 -24.63 8.53 11.09
C MET A 1 -23.60 7.46 11.41
N PRO A 2 -23.21 6.64 10.46
CA PRO A 2 -22.11 5.70 10.69
C PRO A 2 -20.82 6.48 10.96
N LYS A 3 -20.00 5.97 11.87
CA LYS A 3 -18.70 6.54 12.18
C LYS A 3 -17.82 6.48 10.95
N GLN A 4 -17.11 7.56 10.66
CA GLN A 4 -16.10 7.57 9.61
C GLN A 4 -14.89 6.74 10.01
N ILE A 5 -14.44 5.87 9.12
CA ILE A 5 -13.33 4.96 9.36
C ILE A 5 -12.18 5.35 8.42
N PRO A 6 -11.03 5.76 8.98
CA PRO A 6 -9.85 6.04 8.17
C PRO A 6 -9.26 4.75 7.60
N VAL A 7 -8.91 4.79 6.32
CA VAL A 7 -8.28 3.70 5.60
C VAL A 7 -6.84 4.09 5.26
N TYR A 8 -5.91 3.24 5.65
CA TYR A 8 -4.51 3.32 5.27
C TYR A 8 -4.28 2.29 4.17
N LEU A 9 -4.06 2.77 2.96
CA LEU A 9 -3.99 1.94 1.76
C LEU A 9 -2.54 1.73 1.34
N PHE A 10 -2.14 0.46 1.18
CA PHE A 10 -0.83 0.06 0.69
C PHE A 10 -1.00 -0.67 -0.64
N VAL A 11 -0.39 -0.14 -1.67
CA VAL A 11 -0.50 -0.65 -3.03
C VAL A 11 0.87 -0.98 -3.60
N GLY A 12 0.92 -1.79 -4.62
CA GLY A 12 2.15 -2.22 -5.27
C GLY A 12 2.01 -3.64 -5.78
N GLN A 13 2.97 -4.07 -6.55
CA GLN A 13 2.95 -5.41 -7.14
C GLN A 13 3.34 -6.47 -6.13
N LEU A 14 3.06 -7.73 -6.45
CA LEU A 14 3.44 -8.86 -5.62
C LEU A 14 4.96 -8.79 -5.33
N GLU A 15 5.34 -9.09 -4.10
CA GLU A 15 6.73 -9.04 -3.63
C GLU A 15 7.40 -7.66 -3.71
N SER A 16 6.60 -6.59 -3.83
CA SER A 16 7.13 -5.22 -3.81
C SER A 16 7.52 -4.71 -2.41
N GLY A 17 7.30 -5.51 -1.38
CA GLY A 17 7.60 -5.15 0.01
C GLY A 17 6.42 -4.60 0.80
N LYS A 18 5.19 -4.70 0.30
CA LYS A 18 3.99 -4.24 1.00
C LYS A 18 3.83 -4.87 2.38
N THR A 19 3.88 -6.21 2.43
CA THR A 19 3.69 -6.97 3.67
C THR A 19 4.73 -6.59 4.71
N LYS A 20 5.99 -6.54 4.32
CA LYS A 20 7.07 -6.15 5.22
C LYS A 20 6.87 -4.72 5.74
N PHE A 21 6.52 -3.80 4.86
CA PHE A 21 6.32 -2.41 5.23
C PHE A 21 5.16 -2.25 6.22
N ILE A 22 4.06 -2.94 5.96
CA ILE A 22 2.90 -2.95 6.87
C ILE A 22 3.26 -3.59 8.20
N GLN A 23 3.96 -4.73 8.20
CA GLN A 23 4.41 -5.40 9.42
C GLN A 23 5.25 -4.45 10.29
N GLU A 24 6.23 -3.78 9.70
CA GLU A 24 7.07 -2.81 10.41
C GLU A 24 6.26 -1.62 10.94
N THR A 25 5.28 -1.16 10.19
CA THR A 25 4.36 -0.10 10.63
C THR A 25 3.56 -0.55 11.85
N MET A 26 3.06 -1.78 11.85
CA MET A 26 2.29 -2.35 12.95
C MET A 26 3.16 -2.66 14.19
N GLU A 27 4.47 -2.77 14.02
CA GLU A 27 5.42 -2.95 15.13
C GLU A 27 5.81 -1.62 15.78
N ASP A 28 5.42 -0.50 15.20
CA ASP A 28 5.71 0.84 15.72
C ASP A 28 4.63 1.26 16.74
N PRO A 29 5.02 1.48 18.03
CA PRO A 29 4.06 1.93 19.05
C PRO A 29 3.37 3.26 18.72
N ASN A 30 4.03 4.11 17.94
CA ASN A 30 3.46 5.40 17.52
C ASN A 30 2.28 5.24 16.56
N PHE A 31 2.13 4.09 15.93
CA PHE A 31 1.01 3.78 15.05
C PHE A 31 -0.25 3.32 15.80
N ASP A 32 -0.16 3.13 17.10
CA ASP A 32 -1.32 2.78 17.94
C ASP A 32 -2.29 3.98 18.06
N SER A 33 -3.47 3.83 17.50
CA SER A 33 -4.52 4.86 17.56
C SER A 33 -5.48 4.68 18.73
N GLY A 34 -5.34 3.57 19.47
CA GLY A 34 -6.31 3.18 20.50
C GLY A 34 -7.56 2.51 19.96
N ASP A 35 -7.78 2.53 18.65
CA ASP A 35 -8.90 1.88 18.00
C ASP A 35 -8.56 0.44 17.62
N LYS A 36 -9.60 -0.40 17.51
CA LYS A 36 -9.45 -1.71 16.89
C LYS A 36 -9.14 -1.53 15.41
N THR A 37 -8.25 -2.36 14.87
CA THR A 37 -7.79 -2.26 13.50
C THR A 37 -8.21 -3.50 12.70
N LEU A 38 -8.81 -3.29 11.54
CA LEU A 38 -8.99 -4.32 10.54
C LEU A 38 -7.81 -4.28 9.57
N LEU A 39 -7.03 -5.35 9.51
CA LEU A 39 -5.98 -5.54 8.52
C LEU A 39 -6.54 -6.43 7.40
N LEU A 40 -6.87 -5.81 6.28
CA LEU A 40 -7.50 -6.45 5.14
C LEU A 40 -6.44 -6.76 4.07
N VAL A 41 -6.24 -8.06 3.81
CA VAL A 41 -5.26 -8.54 2.84
C VAL A 41 -5.98 -8.97 1.57
N CYS A 42 -5.78 -8.23 0.48
CA CYS A 42 -6.37 -8.51 -0.83
C CYS A 42 -5.35 -9.22 -1.73
N GLU A 43 -4.78 -10.33 -1.23
CA GLU A 43 -3.80 -11.14 -1.94
C GLU A 43 -4.16 -12.62 -1.78
N GLU A 44 -3.79 -13.43 -2.77
CA GLU A 44 -3.91 -14.88 -2.69
C GLU A 44 -2.74 -15.48 -1.88
N GLY A 45 -2.99 -16.64 -1.28
CA GLY A 45 -1.96 -17.41 -0.59
C GLY A 45 -1.98 -17.24 0.92
N GLU A 46 -0.88 -17.59 1.55
CA GLU A 46 -0.77 -17.54 3.00
C GLU A 46 -0.57 -16.11 3.50
N ILE A 47 -1.17 -15.82 4.64
CA ILE A 47 -0.96 -14.55 5.32
C ILE A 47 0.40 -14.60 6.05
N GLU A 48 1.30 -13.72 5.67
CA GLU A 48 2.68 -13.69 6.18
C GLU A 48 2.88 -12.70 7.34
N TYR A 49 1.81 -12.26 7.98
CA TYR A 49 1.91 -11.37 9.13
C TYR A 49 2.19 -12.15 10.41
N ASP A 50 2.98 -11.56 11.30
CA ASP A 50 3.26 -12.06 12.64
C ASP A 50 2.64 -11.11 13.69
N PRO A 51 1.38 -11.39 14.13
CA PRO A 51 0.70 -10.52 15.09
C PRO A 51 1.37 -10.46 16.46
N SER A 52 2.20 -11.45 16.81
CA SER A 52 2.92 -11.47 18.08
C SER A 52 3.94 -10.33 18.22
N LYS A 53 4.37 -9.76 17.09
CA LYS A 53 5.31 -8.63 17.05
C LYS A 53 4.63 -7.27 16.94
N PHE A 54 3.32 -7.22 16.79
CA PHE A 54 2.59 -5.94 16.75
C PHE A 54 2.73 -5.20 18.07
N ALA A 55 2.94 -3.89 17.99
CA ALA A 55 3.12 -3.04 19.17
C ALA A 55 1.81 -2.80 19.94
N PHE A 56 0.67 -3.18 19.37
CA PHE A 56 -0.65 -2.98 19.95
C PHE A 56 -1.57 -4.15 19.61
N GLY A 57 -2.60 -4.35 20.44
CA GLY A 57 -3.61 -5.38 20.23
C GLY A 57 -4.82 -4.89 19.46
N GLY A 58 -5.85 -5.73 19.40
CA GLY A 58 -7.12 -5.38 18.76
C GLY A 58 -7.04 -5.39 17.24
N VAL A 59 -6.10 -6.14 16.66
CA VAL A 59 -5.98 -6.29 15.21
C VAL A 59 -6.71 -7.55 14.76
N HIS A 60 -7.68 -7.35 13.85
CA HIS A 60 -8.37 -8.44 13.17
C HIS A 60 -7.86 -8.54 11.73
N VAL A 61 -7.27 -9.68 11.39
CA VAL A 61 -6.76 -9.94 10.05
C VAL A 61 -7.84 -10.65 9.22
N ALA A 62 -8.17 -10.09 8.06
CA ALA A 62 -9.11 -10.69 7.12
C ALA A 62 -8.49 -10.73 5.73
N GLN A 63 -8.93 -11.67 4.91
CA GLN A 63 -8.39 -11.86 3.57
C GLN A 63 -9.50 -11.87 2.53
N ILE A 64 -9.26 -11.20 1.39
CA ILE A 64 -10.09 -11.27 0.19
C ILE A 64 -9.20 -11.78 -0.94
N GLU A 65 -9.34 -13.05 -1.30
CA GLU A 65 -8.55 -13.68 -2.35
C GLU A 65 -9.16 -13.50 -3.73
N ASP A 66 -10.49 -13.48 -3.80
CA ASP A 66 -11.23 -13.34 -5.04
C ASP A 66 -11.80 -11.92 -5.18
N LYS A 67 -11.49 -11.27 -6.28
CA LYS A 67 -11.95 -9.91 -6.56
C LYS A 67 -13.48 -9.78 -6.51
N SER A 68 -14.23 -10.85 -6.84
CA SER A 68 -15.69 -10.87 -6.74
C SER A 68 -16.20 -10.66 -5.32
N GLU A 69 -15.38 -10.94 -4.32
CA GLU A 69 -15.72 -10.73 -2.91
C GLU A 69 -15.42 -9.30 -2.44
N LEU A 70 -14.74 -8.50 -3.25
CA LEU A 70 -14.46 -7.10 -2.95
C LEU A 70 -15.72 -6.27 -3.24
N THR A 71 -16.60 -6.19 -2.26
CA THR A 71 -17.88 -5.49 -2.33
C THR A 71 -18.13 -4.65 -1.08
N ALA A 72 -18.92 -3.60 -1.21
CA ALA A 72 -19.28 -2.76 -0.07
C ALA A 72 -20.00 -3.58 1.02
N GLU A 73 -20.82 -4.56 0.63
CA GLU A 73 -21.52 -5.43 1.57
C GLU A 73 -20.55 -6.26 2.39
N ASN A 74 -19.58 -6.90 1.76
CA ASN A 74 -18.58 -7.72 2.45
C ASN A 74 -17.68 -6.87 3.34
N LEU A 75 -17.28 -5.70 2.88
CA LEU A 75 -16.45 -4.78 3.67
C LEU A 75 -17.21 -4.27 4.90
N THR A 76 -18.48 -3.93 4.74
CA THR A 76 -19.34 -3.55 5.87
C THR A 76 -19.51 -4.68 6.88
N ALA A 77 -19.65 -5.92 6.40
CA ALA A 77 -19.73 -7.08 7.27
C ALA A 77 -18.44 -7.30 8.08
N LEU A 78 -17.29 -7.11 7.47
CA LEU A 78 -15.98 -7.17 8.14
C LEU A 78 -15.82 -6.06 9.18
N GLU A 79 -16.29 -4.85 8.88
CA GLU A 79 -16.31 -3.73 9.83
C GLU A 79 -17.09 -4.11 11.09
N LYS A 80 -18.31 -4.64 10.90
CA LYS A 80 -19.17 -5.04 12.03
C LYS A 80 -18.57 -6.19 12.83
N LYS A 81 -18.02 -7.19 12.14
CA LYS A 81 -17.43 -8.37 12.79
C LYS A 81 -16.20 -7.99 13.62
N SER A 82 -15.35 -7.12 13.10
CA SER A 82 -14.12 -6.70 13.76
C SER A 82 -14.34 -5.62 14.80
N GLY A 83 -15.39 -4.83 14.68
CA GLY A 83 -15.61 -3.63 15.50
C GLY A 83 -14.56 -2.57 15.28
N CYS A 84 -13.93 -2.54 14.10
CA CYS A 84 -12.79 -1.68 13.83
C CYS A 84 -13.15 -0.20 13.79
N GLY A 85 -12.20 0.64 14.21
CA GLY A 85 -12.22 2.09 14.06
C GLY A 85 -11.20 2.58 13.04
N ARG A 86 -10.41 1.66 12.49
CA ARG A 86 -9.36 1.92 11.51
C ARG A 86 -9.19 0.71 10.61
N VAL A 87 -8.90 0.95 9.33
CA VAL A 87 -8.65 -0.13 8.37
C VAL A 87 -7.29 0.08 7.72
N ILE A 88 -6.52 -1.00 7.60
CA ILE A 88 -5.30 -1.06 6.82
C ILE A 88 -5.57 -2.05 5.69
N ILE A 89 -5.33 -1.64 4.45
CA ILE A 89 -5.54 -2.48 3.28
C ILE A 89 -4.20 -2.74 2.59
N GLU A 90 -3.84 -4.01 2.46
CA GLU A 90 -2.83 -4.48 1.52
C GLU A 90 -3.55 -4.86 0.23
N TYR A 91 -3.43 -4.02 -0.80
CA TYR A 91 -4.19 -4.19 -2.03
C TYR A 91 -3.43 -5.01 -3.07
N ASN A 92 -4.17 -5.80 -3.84
CA ASN A 92 -3.62 -6.63 -4.91
C ASN A 92 -3.08 -5.79 -6.07
N GLY A 93 -1.83 -5.99 -6.43
CA GLY A 93 -1.17 -5.24 -7.50
C GLY A 93 -1.74 -5.49 -8.89
N MET A 94 -2.45 -6.59 -9.09
CA MET A 94 -3.07 -6.95 -10.37
C MET A 94 -4.49 -6.39 -10.54
N TRP A 95 -5.10 -5.89 -9.46
CA TRP A 95 -6.43 -5.30 -9.51
C TRP A 95 -6.34 -3.79 -9.68
N LEU A 96 -7.29 -3.20 -10.42
CA LEU A 96 -7.31 -1.75 -10.62
C LEU A 96 -7.73 -1.03 -9.35
N ILE A 97 -7.11 0.11 -9.11
CA ILE A 97 -7.38 0.91 -7.90
C ILE A 97 -8.82 1.43 -7.86
N GLN A 98 -9.42 1.71 -9.02
CA GLN A 98 -10.81 2.17 -9.09
C GLN A 98 -11.78 1.11 -8.58
N GLU A 99 -11.49 -0.17 -8.79
CA GLU A 99 -12.33 -1.27 -8.28
C GLU A 99 -12.39 -1.26 -6.75
N LEU A 100 -11.29 -0.90 -6.09
CA LEU A 100 -11.29 -0.73 -4.64
C LEU A 100 -12.16 0.46 -4.22
N TYR A 101 -11.94 1.61 -4.83
CA TYR A 101 -12.69 2.82 -4.48
C TYR A 101 -14.20 2.64 -4.70
N ASP A 102 -14.58 1.91 -5.74
CA ASP A 102 -16.00 1.60 -6.01
C ASP A 102 -16.61 0.66 -4.96
N ALA A 103 -15.79 -0.16 -4.33
CA ALA A 103 -16.23 -1.13 -3.32
C ALA A 103 -16.21 -0.57 -1.89
N LEU A 104 -15.54 0.54 -1.64
CA LEU A 104 -15.44 1.09 -0.29
C LEU A 104 -16.83 1.52 0.22
N PRO A 105 -17.20 1.11 1.46
CA PRO A 105 -18.38 1.68 2.12
C PRO A 105 -18.28 3.21 2.22
N ASP A 106 -19.43 3.88 2.21
CA ASP A 106 -19.49 5.36 2.22
C ASP A 106 -18.80 5.99 3.44
N ASN A 107 -18.75 5.27 4.55
CA ASN A 107 -18.11 5.73 5.79
C ASN A 107 -16.61 5.40 5.87
N TRP A 108 -16.04 4.71 4.89
CA TRP A 108 -14.62 4.43 4.82
C TRP A 108 -13.93 5.49 3.96
N LEU A 109 -13.00 6.22 4.55
CA LEU A 109 -12.27 7.29 3.87
C LEU A 109 -10.80 6.95 3.76
N VAL A 110 -10.26 6.97 2.57
CA VAL A 110 -8.82 6.78 2.37
C VAL A 110 -8.10 8.00 2.93
N TYR A 111 -7.46 7.79 4.07
CA TYR A 111 -6.71 8.82 4.78
C TYR A 111 -5.30 8.96 4.22
N GLN A 112 -4.68 7.82 3.88
CA GLN A 112 -3.33 7.77 3.34
C GLN A 112 -3.20 6.62 2.35
N SER A 113 -2.51 6.85 1.24
CA SER A 113 -2.22 5.83 0.24
C SER A 113 -0.73 5.82 -0.08
N LEU A 114 -0.11 4.66 0.06
CA LEU A 114 1.32 4.47 -0.11
C LEU A 114 1.57 3.32 -1.09
N ALA A 115 2.41 3.58 -2.09
CA ALA A 115 2.85 2.57 -3.03
C ALA A 115 4.24 2.04 -2.67
N THR A 116 4.48 0.77 -2.94
CA THR A 116 5.80 0.16 -2.81
C THR A 116 6.24 -0.42 -4.15
N ALA A 117 7.52 -0.35 -4.43
CA ALA A 117 8.13 -0.97 -5.59
C ALA A 117 9.51 -1.50 -5.20
N ASP A 118 9.91 -2.61 -5.83
CA ASP A 118 11.20 -3.23 -5.57
C ASP A 118 12.23 -2.67 -6.55
N GLY A 119 13.29 -2.04 -6.05
CA GLY A 119 14.36 -1.48 -6.84
C GLY A 119 15.09 -2.50 -7.73
N THR A 120 15.07 -3.78 -7.34
CA THR A 120 15.72 -4.85 -8.13
C THR A 120 14.90 -5.30 -9.33
N THR A 121 13.58 -5.09 -9.31
CA THR A 121 12.65 -5.55 -10.37
C THR A 121 11.96 -4.43 -11.13
N ILE A 122 12.08 -3.20 -10.68
CA ILE A 122 11.32 -2.08 -11.23
C ILE A 122 11.57 -1.87 -12.75
N LYS A 123 12.78 -2.09 -13.22
CA LYS A 123 13.10 -1.96 -14.65
C LYS A 123 12.35 -2.97 -15.48
N THR A 124 12.23 -4.21 -15.00
CA THR A 124 11.49 -5.27 -15.66
C THR A 124 10.01 -4.94 -15.75
N TYR A 125 9.42 -4.49 -14.64
CA TYR A 125 8.02 -4.08 -14.61
C TYR A 125 7.75 -2.87 -15.51
N ALA A 126 8.61 -1.87 -15.48
CA ALA A 126 8.47 -0.68 -16.31
C ALA A 126 8.68 -0.96 -17.82
N GLY A 127 9.42 -2.01 -18.15
CA GLY A 127 9.66 -2.44 -19.52
C GLY A 127 8.55 -3.27 -20.14
N ASP A 128 7.65 -3.83 -19.33
CA ASP A 128 6.48 -4.60 -19.78
C ASP A 128 5.26 -3.69 -19.80
N SER A 129 4.59 -3.56 -20.95
CA SER A 129 3.49 -2.59 -21.10
C SER A 129 2.31 -2.86 -20.18
N ALA A 130 1.94 -4.12 -19.96
CA ALA A 130 0.83 -4.48 -19.06
C ALA A 130 1.19 -4.24 -17.60
N MET A 131 2.38 -4.67 -17.19
CA MET A 131 2.85 -4.47 -15.82
C MET A 131 3.10 -2.99 -15.51
N ARG A 132 3.61 -2.25 -16.50
CA ARG A 132 3.77 -0.79 -16.37
C ARG A 132 2.44 -0.09 -16.15
N SER A 133 1.40 -0.47 -16.90
CA SER A 133 0.06 0.12 -16.72
C SER A 133 -0.49 -0.12 -15.34
N LEU A 134 -0.32 -1.32 -14.78
CA LEU A 134 -0.72 -1.64 -13.41
C LEU A 134 0.08 -0.85 -12.38
N LEU A 135 1.36 -0.67 -12.60
CA LEU A 135 2.22 0.14 -11.75
C LEU A 135 1.77 1.61 -11.74
N LEU A 136 1.56 2.19 -12.91
CA LEU A 136 1.09 3.57 -13.04
C LEU A 136 -0.30 3.77 -12.43
N ASP A 137 -1.18 2.78 -12.58
CA ASP A 137 -2.50 2.78 -11.93
C ASP A 137 -2.39 2.93 -10.41
N LYS A 138 -1.45 2.22 -9.79
CA LYS A 138 -1.24 2.27 -8.34
C LYS A 138 -0.62 3.59 -7.90
N ILE A 139 0.32 4.11 -8.67
CA ILE A 139 1.01 5.38 -8.35
C ILE A 139 0.04 6.57 -8.47
N ALA A 140 -0.90 6.51 -9.41
CA ALA A 140 -1.77 7.64 -9.75
C ALA A 140 -2.53 8.24 -8.55
N ARG A 141 -2.88 7.42 -7.58
CA ARG A 141 -3.60 7.84 -6.37
C ARG A 141 -2.80 7.69 -5.09
N SER A 142 -1.50 7.46 -5.20
CA SER A 142 -0.61 7.35 -4.04
C SER A 142 0.00 8.70 -3.70
N GLU A 143 0.10 8.97 -2.41
CA GLU A 143 0.75 10.17 -1.88
C GLU A 143 2.26 10.01 -1.80
N LEU A 144 2.71 8.77 -1.62
CA LEU A 144 4.11 8.41 -1.49
C LEU A 144 4.36 7.09 -2.21
N ILE A 145 5.47 6.99 -2.92
CA ILE A 145 6.01 5.70 -3.40
C ILE A 145 7.35 5.43 -2.73
N VAL A 146 7.51 4.23 -2.19
CA VAL A 146 8.76 3.77 -1.58
C VAL A 146 9.38 2.73 -2.49
N PHE A 147 10.58 3.03 -2.99
CA PHE A 147 11.40 2.06 -3.71
C PHE A 147 12.30 1.36 -2.69
N ASN A 148 11.97 0.11 -2.37
CA ASN A 148 12.80 -0.70 -1.48
C ASN A 148 13.94 -1.35 -2.24
N ARG A 149 14.90 -1.94 -1.52
CA ARG A 149 16.15 -2.47 -2.09
C ARG A 149 16.79 -1.45 -3.03
N ALA A 150 16.84 -0.21 -2.57
CA ALA A 150 17.19 0.94 -3.39
C ALA A 150 18.67 0.98 -3.79
N GLU A 151 19.51 0.13 -3.19
CA GLU A 151 20.90 -0.05 -3.63
C GLU A 151 20.99 -0.41 -5.12
N ALA A 152 19.99 -1.13 -5.64
CA ALA A 152 19.94 -1.53 -7.04
C ALA A 152 19.73 -0.35 -8.00
N VAL A 153 19.19 0.76 -7.52
CA VAL A 153 18.87 1.97 -8.31
C VAL A 153 19.56 3.22 -7.75
N ASN A 154 20.63 3.04 -7.00
CA ASN A 154 21.33 4.13 -6.32
C ASN A 154 22.35 4.83 -7.22
N ASN A 155 21.88 5.41 -8.32
CA ASN A 155 22.67 6.26 -9.20
C ASN A 155 21.75 7.29 -9.87
N ASP A 156 22.34 8.39 -10.32
CA ASP A 156 21.57 9.52 -10.88
C ASP A 156 20.71 9.13 -12.08
N ALA A 157 21.24 8.32 -12.98
CA ALA A 157 20.51 7.90 -14.18
C ALA A 157 19.26 7.08 -13.81
N ALA A 158 19.42 6.10 -12.92
CA ALA A 158 18.31 5.27 -12.46
C ALA A 158 17.24 6.09 -11.72
N ARG A 159 17.67 6.99 -10.84
CA ARG A 159 16.76 7.87 -10.10
C ARG A 159 15.97 8.80 -11.01
N GLN A 160 16.62 9.34 -12.05
CA GLN A 160 15.93 10.18 -13.04
C GLN A 160 14.88 9.39 -13.80
N GLU A 161 15.17 8.15 -14.20
CA GLU A 161 14.21 7.27 -14.87
C GLU A 161 13.02 6.95 -13.98
N LEU A 162 13.26 6.64 -12.70
CA LEU A 162 12.18 6.39 -11.74
C LEU A 162 11.34 7.64 -11.50
N HIS A 163 11.97 8.80 -11.40
CA HIS A 163 11.27 10.07 -11.26
C HIS A 163 10.35 10.33 -12.44
N LYS A 164 10.83 10.16 -13.64
CA LYS A 164 10.02 10.28 -14.87
C LYS A 164 8.84 9.32 -14.87
N LEU A 165 9.08 8.07 -14.47
CA LEU A 165 8.03 7.05 -14.38
C LEU A 165 6.92 7.47 -13.41
N VAL A 166 7.28 7.91 -12.23
CA VAL A 166 6.31 8.36 -11.22
C VAL A 166 5.53 9.58 -11.72
N ARG A 167 6.22 10.53 -12.36
CA ARG A 167 5.58 11.77 -12.86
C ARG A 167 4.65 11.53 -14.04
N GLN A 168 4.76 10.39 -14.72
CA GLN A 168 3.77 10.00 -15.73
C GLN A 168 2.40 9.70 -15.12
N ALA A 169 2.38 9.17 -13.89
CA ALA A 169 1.15 8.80 -13.20
C ALA A 169 0.66 9.87 -12.23
N SER A 170 1.58 10.59 -11.59
CA SER A 170 1.25 11.57 -10.56
C SER A 170 2.28 12.68 -10.50
N ARG A 171 1.80 13.92 -10.48
CA ARG A 171 2.66 15.11 -10.30
C ARG A 171 2.98 15.38 -8.83
N LYS A 172 2.20 14.80 -7.91
CA LYS A 172 2.25 15.11 -6.47
C LYS A 172 2.80 14.00 -5.60
N CYS A 173 2.94 12.78 -6.14
CA CYS A 173 3.41 11.65 -5.36
C CYS A 173 4.86 11.89 -4.90
N ASP A 174 5.08 11.84 -3.60
CA ASP A 174 6.42 11.90 -3.04
C ASP A 174 7.17 10.60 -3.31
N ILE A 175 8.49 10.67 -3.39
CA ILE A 175 9.35 9.53 -3.69
C ILE A 175 10.33 9.32 -2.54
N ALA A 176 10.36 8.10 -2.02
CA ALA A 176 11.31 7.69 -0.99
C ALA A 176 12.09 6.46 -1.45
N TYR A 177 13.29 6.33 -0.95
CA TYR A 177 14.16 5.18 -1.21
C TYR A 177 14.51 4.50 0.11
N GLU A 178 14.30 3.19 0.18
CA GLU A 178 14.64 2.40 1.34
C GLU A 178 15.89 1.56 1.06
N PHE A 179 16.91 1.82 1.84
CA PHE A 179 18.18 1.10 1.84
C PHE A 179 18.24 0.15 3.03
N LYS A 180 19.25 -0.72 3.09
CA LYS A 180 19.46 -1.65 4.21
C LYS A 180 19.57 -0.94 5.57
N ASP A 181 20.08 0.28 5.58
CA ASP A 181 20.31 1.09 6.77
C ASP A 181 19.22 2.13 7.05
N GLY A 182 18.15 2.12 6.26
CA GLY A 182 16.98 2.94 6.54
C GLY A 182 16.36 3.63 5.34
N LEU A 183 15.33 4.43 5.62
CA LEU A 183 14.54 5.14 4.64
C LEU A 183 15.15 6.52 4.36
N SER A 184 15.38 6.83 3.09
CA SER A 184 15.80 8.15 2.64
C SER A 184 14.69 8.80 1.84
N LEU A 185 14.10 9.86 2.38
CA LEU A 185 13.16 10.72 1.67
C LEU A 185 13.96 11.66 0.76
N ILE A 186 13.75 11.52 -0.53
CA ILE A 186 14.29 12.47 -1.49
C ILE A 186 13.15 13.37 -1.94
N HIS A 187 13.16 14.60 -1.42
CA HIS A 187 12.35 15.65 -2.01
C HIS A 187 12.98 16.06 -3.33
N ILE A 188 12.43 15.55 -4.41
CA ILE A 188 12.78 16.05 -5.72
C ILE A 188 11.93 17.28 -5.92
N SER A 189 12.52 18.44 -5.71
CA SER A 189 11.94 19.70 -6.17
C SER A 189 11.79 19.60 -7.68
N GLU A 190 10.59 19.78 -8.17
CA GLU A 190 10.36 19.84 -9.61
C GLU A 190 11.22 20.92 -10.25
N PRO A 191 11.79 20.62 -11.41
CA PRO A 191 12.51 21.64 -12.15
C PRO A 191 11.58 22.78 -12.58
#